data_dbc0a1840d658e1a79eab425e85151e0
#
_entry.id   dbc0a1840d658e1a79eab425e85151e0
#
_cell.length_a   1.000
_cell.length_b   1.000
_cell.length_c   1.000
_cell.angle_alpha   90.00
_cell.angle_beta   90.00
_cell.angle_gamma   90.00
#
_symmetry.space_group_name_H-M   'P 1'
#
loop_
_entity.id
_entity.type
_entity.pdbx_description
1 polymer ?
#
loop_
_entity_poly.entity_id
_entity_poly.type
_entity_poly.pdbx_seq_one_letter_code
_entity_poly.pdbx_strand_id
1 'polypeptide(L)'
;MTLIPGIGSAIGPIIAVLLAATLLSFVLTPRVRRIVLRYRIVDRPGARRVNVKPVPRSGGLAVTASFLVVAGGFLIVNESARLIAVPPSLRPLDVAALLLGGAAAAGLGAMDDLFNLRARWQFLGQFGLAAGAVALGIGIEIVNDPFGPGIIVFHPWVAFGFTIFWIMGMINSINWIDGLDGLSSGVAIIASVTLGLISLSTRVNQPLIAVLCFVLAGALLGFLRWNFYPARIFAGTSGVQFVGYTLAILSILGTAKVAVALLVLGVPIIDTFWIIVRRLSQRRSPFTPDRQHIHHRLLDLGLSHRQTVLLIYGVCAALAVLSLVLTGASLLYTFLVVFIAAGLVLFVPTRGDFGRPDELEAEAYEPEPAAEAYEPVPEAEAYEPEPEAEAPAPEPAASQPS
;
A
#
# COMPACT_ATOMS: atom_id res chain seq x y z
N MET A 1 6.76 -16.57 18.51
CA MET A 1 6.40 -17.16 17.19
C MET A 1 7.32 -18.34 16.94
N THR A 2 6.78 -19.54 16.78
CA THR A 2 7.53 -20.74 16.36
C THR A 2 7.35 -20.91 14.86
N LEU A 3 8.47 -21.22 14.14
CA LEU A 3 8.47 -21.43 12.70
C LEU A 3 8.24 -22.90 12.36
N ILE A 4 7.77 -23.18 11.15
CA ILE A 4 7.49 -24.55 10.67
C ILE A 4 8.77 -25.40 10.66
N PRO A 5 8.67 -26.71 11.00
CA PRO A 5 9.76 -27.64 10.78
C PRO A 5 10.12 -27.68 9.28
N GLY A 6 11.43 -27.66 8.97
CA GLY A 6 11.89 -27.67 7.58
C GLY A 6 11.86 -26.29 6.89
N ILE A 7 11.69 -25.19 7.61
CA ILE A 7 11.73 -23.82 7.05
C ILE A 7 13.00 -23.56 6.24
N GLY A 8 14.10 -24.26 6.56
CA GLY A 8 15.37 -24.12 5.84
C GLY A 8 15.24 -24.33 4.33
N SER A 9 14.38 -25.25 3.89
CA SER A 9 14.10 -25.46 2.46
C SER A 9 13.33 -24.34 1.80
N ALA A 10 12.54 -23.58 2.56
CA ALA A 10 11.75 -22.46 2.05
C ALA A 10 12.55 -21.15 1.99
N ILE A 11 13.61 -21.01 2.78
CA ILE A 11 14.40 -19.75 2.86
C ILE A 11 15.03 -19.40 1.51
N GLY A 12 15.66 -20.39 0.85
CA GLY A 12 16.31 -20.18 -0.46
C GLY A 12 15.33 -19.64 -1.51
N PRO A 13 14.21 -20.34 -1.79
CA PRO A 13 13.17 -19.84 -2.68
C PRO A 13 12.62 -18.46 -2.31
N ILE A 14 12.38 -18.18 -1.03
CA ILE A 14 11.88 -16.88 -0.56
C ILE A 14 12.88 -15.78 -0.87
N ILE A 15 14.16 -15.97 -0.56
CA ILE A 15 15.19 -14.97 -0.87
C ILE A 15 15.30 -14.77 -2.38
N ALA A 16 15.27 -15.85 -3.17
CA ALA A 16 15.35 -15.80 -4.62
C ALA A 16 14.22 -14.96 -5.24
N VAL A 17 12.94 -15.20 -4.83
CA VAL A 17 11.81 -14.44 -5.36
C VAL A 17 11.80 -12.99 -4.88
N LEU A 18 12.18 -12.73 -3.61
CA LEU A 18 12.33 -11.39 -3.08
C LEU A 18 13.33 -10.58 -3.92
N LEU A 19 14.52 -11.13 -4.14
CA LEU A 19 15.58 -10.47 -4.93
C LEU A 19 15.18 -10.31 -6.40
N ALA A 20 14.57 -11.35 -7.00
CA ALA A 20 14.11 -11.30 -8.39
C ALA A 20 13.04 -10.23 -8.58
N ALA A 21 12.04 -10.14 -7.69
CA ALA A 21 11.00 -9.14 -7.75
C ALA A 21 11.56 -7.73 -7.49
N THR A 22 12.49 -7.58 -6.55
CA THR A 22 13.17 -6.31 -6.27
C THR A 22 13.94 -5.81 -7.50
N LEU A 23 14.77 -6.66 -8.09
CA LEU A 23 15.56 -6.31 -9.26
C LEU A 23 14.67 -5.99 -10.46
N LEU A 24 13.67 -6.82 -10.72
CA LEU A 24 12.75 -6.61 -11.84
C LEU A 24 11.99 -5.29 -11.69
N SER A 25 11.43 -5.00 -10.52
CA SER A 25 10.72 -3.75 -10.26
C SER A 25 11.65 -2.53 -10.34
N PHE A 26 12.86 -2.62 -9.77
CA PHE A 26 13.87 -1.57 -9.87
C PHE A 26 14.21 -1.23 -11.33
N VAL A 27 14.32 -2.24 -12.21
CA VAL A 27 14.66 -2.11 -13.62
C VAL A 27 13.44 -1.68 -14.46
N LEU A 28 12.23 -2.14 -14.12
CA LEU A 28 11.01 -1.77 -14.86
C LEU A 28 10.53 -0.35 -14.55
N THR A 29 10.69 0.12 -13.31
CA THR A 29 10.17 1.44 -12.89
C THR A 29 10.66 2.59 -13.78
N PRO A 30 11.97 2.73 -14.12
CA PRO A 30 12.40 3.80 -15.02
C PRO A 30 11.89 3.62 -16.45
N ARG A 31 11.57 2.40 -16.90
CA ARG A 31 10.94 2.16 -18.20
C ARG A 31 9.49 2.62 -18.20
N VAL A 32 8.73 2.24 -17.16
CA VAL A 32 7.36 2.72 -16.96
C VAL A 32 7.34 4.24 -16.88
N ARG A 33 8.26 4.85 -16.11
CA ARG A 33 8.40 6.31 -16.02
C ARG A 33 8.56 6.96 -17.41
N ARG A 34 9.40 6.42 -18.27
CA ARG A 34 9.56 6.96 -19.65
C ARG A 34 8.28 6.84 -20.47
N ILE A 35 7.55 5.73 -20.35
CA ILE A 35 6.29 5.51 -21.02
C ILE A 35 5.24 6.51 -20.55
N VAL A 36 5.02 6.64 -19.24
CA VAL A 36 3.98 7.55 -18.71
C VAL A 36 4.30 9.02 -18.97
N LEU A 37 5.57 9.41 -19.02
CA LEU A 37 5.98 10.74 -19.46
C LEU A 37 5.64 10.99 -20.93
N ARG A 38 5.86 10.00 -21.81
CA ARG A 38 5.51 10.09 -23.23
C ARG A 38 4.00 10.29 -23.44
N TYR A 39 3.17 9.68 -22.60
CA TYR A 39 1.72 9.85 -22.61
C TYR A 39 1.23 11.01 -21.74
N ARG A 40 2.13 11.81 -21.15
CA ARG A 40 1.82 12.96 -20.28
C ARG A 40 0.95 12.60 -19.07
N ILE A 41 1.09 11.38 -18.54
CA ILE A 41 0.39 10.92 -17.35
C ILE A 41 1.17 11.43 -16.12
N VAL A 42 0.94 12.69 -15.77
CA VAL A 42 1.66 13.38 -14.69
C VAL A 42 0.68 13.96 -13.68
N ASP A 43 1.12 13.95 -12.44
CA ASP A 43 0.44 14.60 -11.34
C ASP A 43 0.97 16.04 -11.22
N ARG A 44 0.10 17.03 -11.50
CA ARG A 44 0.48 18.45 -11.49
C ARG A 44 0.40 19.00 -10.06
N PRO A 45 1.27 19.96 -9.69
CA PRO A 45 1.14 20.69 -8.44
C PRO A 45 -0.25 21.34 -8.32
N GLY A 46 -0.78 21.40 -7.11
CA GLY A 46 -2.06 22.02 -6.82
C GLY A 46 -2.17 22.37 -5.34
N ALA A 47 -3.13 23.23 -4.96
CA ALA A 47 -3.31 23.71 -3.58
C ALA A 47 -3.44 22.59 -2.52
N ARG A 48 -3.85 21.40 -2.95
CA ARG A 48 -4.05 20.22 -2.08
C ARG A 48 -2.92 19.21 -2.12
N ARG A 49 -1.88 19.43 -2.95
CA ARG A 49 -0.80 18.48 -3.20
C ARG A 49 0.49 18.95 -2.56
N VAL A 50 1.29 18.00 -2.09
CA VAL A 50 2.58 18.27 -1.45
C VAL A 50 3.69 18.45 -2.50
N ASN A 51 3.50 17.94 -3.71
CA ASN A 51 4.50 18.07 -4.79
C ASN A 51 4.54 19.48 -5.37
N VAL A 52 5.75 20.05 -5.45
CA VAL A 52 6.03 21.39 -6.02
C VAL A 52 6.30 21.35 -7.52
N LYS A 53 6.60 20.18 -8.08
CA LYS A 53 6.87 19.94 -9.50
C LYS A 53 5.97 18.82 -10.04
N PRO A 54 5.65 18.82 -11.36
CA PRO A 54 4.93 17.71 -11.95
C PRO A 54 5.70 16.40 -11.78
N VAL A 55 5.05 15.37 -11.25
CA VAL A 55 5.65 14.04 -11.06
C VAL A 55 4.85 13.01 -11.87
N PRO A 56 5.51 12.14 -12.67
CA PRO A 56 4.80 11.07 -13.37
C PRO A 56 4.13 10.13 -12.38
N ARG A 57 2.92 9.67 -12.71
CA ARG A 57 2.14 8.70 -11.92
C ARG A 57 2.00 7.36 -12.66
N SER A 58 1.32 6.37 -12.09
CA SER A 58 1.19 4.99 -12.62
C SER A 58 2.46 4.14 -12.50
N GLY A 59 3.38 4.49 -11.59
CA GLY A 59 4.57 3.68 -11.30
C GLY A 59 4.23 2.29 -10.75
N GLY A 60 3.05 2.13 -10.15
CA GLY A 60 2.54 0.87 -9.67
C GLY A 60 2.39 -0.21 -10.75
N LEU A 61 2.30 0.16 -12.02
CA LEU A 61 2.34 -0.80 -13.13
C LEU A 61 3.66 -1.59 -13.16
N ALA A 62 4.79 -0.99 -12.74
CA ALA A 62 6.05 -1.71 -12.61
C ALA A 62 6.00 -2.73 -11.45
N VAL A 63 5.38 -2.36 -10.33
CA VAL A 63 5.16 -3.26 -9.18
C VAL A 63 4.28 -4.43 -9.60
N THR A 64 3.14 -4.14 -10.25
CA THR A 64 2.20 -5.15 -10.74
C THR A 64 2.86 -6.12 -11.71
N ALA A 65 3.55 -5.61 -12.73
CA ALA A 65 4.25 -6.45 -13.71
C ALA A 65 5.31 -7.33 -13.04
N SER A 66 6.10 -6.77 -12.11
CA SER A 66 7.13 -7.51 -11.40
C SER A 66 6.52 -8.61 -10.51
N PHE A 67 5.45 -8.31 -9.80
CA PHE A 67 4.73 -9.29 -9.00
C PHE A 67 4.18 -10.43 -9.88
N LEU A 68 3.45 -10.11 -10.93
CA LEU A 68 2.81 -11.12 -11.79
C LEU A 68 3.84 -12.02 -12.49
N VAL A 69 4.94 -11.44 -12.98
CA VAL A 69 6.00 -12.20 -13.66
C VAL A 69 6.72 -13.12 -12.67
N VAL A 70 7.11 -12.60 -11.51
CA VAL A 70 7.89 -13.40 -10.55
C VAL A 70 6.99 -14.43 -9.84
N ALA A 71 5.77 -14.06 -9.42
CA ALA A 71 4.83 -14.98 -8.81
C ALA A 71 4.40 -16.08 -9.81
N GLY A 72 4.01 -15.71 -11.04
CA GLY A 72 3.64 -16.67 -12.07
C GLY A 72 4.80 -17.60 -12.46
N GLY A 73 5.99 -17.03 -12.66
CA GLY A 73 7.20 -17.81 -12.94
C GLY A 73 7.55 -18.78 -11.81
N PHE A 74 7.47 -18.32 -10.55
CA PHE A 74 7.68 -19.19 -9.39
C PHE A 74 6.67 -20.33 -9.32
N LEU A 75 5.38 -20.06 -9.55
CA LEU A 75 4.34 -21.08 -9.53
C LEU A 75 4.56 -22.16 -10.59
N ILE A 76 4.94 -21.77 -11.81
CA ILE A 76 5.27 -22.70 -12.91
C ILE A 76 6.49 -23.57 -12.53
N VAL A 77 7.54 -22.97 -12.00
CA VAL A 77 8.74 -23.72 -11.55
C VAL A 77 8.40 -24.63 -10.38
N ASN A 78 7.58 -24.16 -9.43
CA ASN A 78 7.20 -24.96 -8.26
C ASN A 78 6.35 -26.19 -8.60
N GLU A 79 5.56 -26.14 -9.66
CA GLU A 79 4.78 -27.30 -10.13
C GLU A 79 5.69 -28.47 -10.50
N SER A 80 6.81 -28.19 -11.19
CA SER A 80 7.78 -29.23 -11.62
C SER A 80 8.81 -29.56 -10.56
N ALA A 81 9.40 -28.54 -9.92
CA ALA A 81 10.52 -28.70 -8.99
C ALA A 81 10.10 -28.97 -7.53
N ARG A 82 8.83 -28.74 -7.18
CA ARG A 82 8.25 -28.95 -5.83
C ARG A 82 9.07 -28.30 -4.72
N LEU A 83 9.57 -27.08 -4.98
CA LEU A 83 10.42 -26.34 -4.05
C LEU A 83 9.70 -26.00 -2.74
N ILE A 84 8.40 -25.73 -2.84
CA ILE A 84 7.53 -25.33 -1.72
C ILE A 84 6.25 -26.16 -1.77
N ALA A 85 5.86 -26.68 -0.61
CA ALA A 85 4.60 -27.41 -0.49
C ALA A 85 3.39 -26.48 -0.74
N VAL A 86 2.48 -26.92 -1.60
CA VAL A 86 1.20 -26.24 -1.81
C VAL A 86 0.22 -26.73 -0.75
N PRO A 87 -0.35 -25.86 0.10
CA PRO A 87 -1.33 -26.27 1.08
C PRO A 87 -2.56 -26.89 0.39
N PRO A 88 -3.10 -28.02 0.88
CA PRO A 88 -4.30 -28.63 0.30
C PRO A 88 -5.54 -27.71 0.30
N SER A 89 -5.56 -26.73 1.20
CA SER A 89 -6.63 -25.72 1.29
C SER A 89 -6.56 -24.67 0.19
N LEU A 90 -5.42 -24.51 -0.50
CA LEU A 90 -5.24 -23.51 -1.55
C LEU A 90 -5.66 -24.10 -2.90
N ARG A 91 -6.74 -23.56 -3.44
CA ARG A 91 -7.29 -23.99 -4.74
C ARG A 91 -6.64 -23.21 -5.89
N PRO A 92 -6.59 -23.76 -7.11
CA PRO A 92 -6.15 -23.00 -8.30
C PRO A 92 -6.96 -21.71 -8.52
N LEU A 93 -8.25 -21.70 -8.17
CA LEU A 93 -9.10 -20.50 -8.26
C LEU A 93 -8.68 -19.39 -7.29
N ASP A 94 -8.12 -19.73 -6.13
CA ASP A 94 -7.62 -18.77 -5.16
C ASP A 94 -6.39 -18.04 -5.71
N VAL A 95 -5.50 -18.79 -6.38
CA VAL A 95 -4.35 -18.22 -7.09
C VAL A 95 -4.80 -17.38 -8.27
N ALA A 96 -5.79 -17.84 -9.03
CA ALA A 96 -6.37 -17.08 -10.14
C ALA A 96 -7.01 -15.76 -9.63
N ALA A 97 -7.77 -15.80 -8.53
CA ALA A 97 -8.33 -14.60 -7.92
C ALA A 97 -7.24 -13.60 -7.52
N LEU A 98 -6.12 -14.07 -6.95
CA LEU A 98 -4.99 -13.21 -6.59
C LEU A 98 -4.35 -12.58 -7.83
N LEU A 99 -3.96 -13.37 -8.83
CA LEU A 99 -3.18 -12.88 -9.97
C LEU A 99 -4.03 -12.09 -10.97
N LEU A 100 -5.17 -12.67 -11.41
CA LEU A 100 -6.05 -12.00 -12.39
C LEU A 100 -6.79 -10.83 -11.77
N GLY A 101 -7.28 -10.98 -10.52
CA GLY A 101 -7.91 -9.89 -9.81
C GLY A 101 -6.94 -8.75 -9.50
N GLY A 102 -5.69 -9.07 -9.13
CA GLY A 102 -4.62 -8.07 -8.97
C GLY A 102 -4.32 -7.33 -10.29
N ALA A 103 -4.19 -8.06 -11.39
CA ALA A 103 -4.01 -7.45 -12.71
C ALA A 103 -5.21 -6.55 -13.10
N ALA A 104 -6.43 -7.00 -12.83
CA ALA A 104 -7.64 -6.22 -13.10
C ALA A 104 -7.73 -4.97 -12.19
N ALA A 105 -7.31 -5.06 -10.92
CA ALA A 105 -7.22 -3.92 -10.02
C ALA A 105 -6.22 -2.88 -10.52
N ALA A 106 -5.03 -3.32 -10.98
CA ALA A 106 -4.07 -2.43 -11.63
C ALA A 106 -4.63 -1.79 -12.90
N GLY A 107 -5.37 -2.55 -13.71
CA GLY A 107 -6.03 -2.06 -14.91
C GLY A 107 -7.09 -1.00 -14.62
N LEU A 108 -7.94 -1.22 -13.61
CA LEU A 108 -8.92 -0.24 -13.15
C LEU A 108 -8.23 1.05 -12.67
N GLY A 109 -7.16 0.90 -11.88
CA GLY A 109 -6.37 2.04 -11.44
C GLY A 109 -5.64 2.76 -12.58
N ALA A 110 -5.15 2.04 -13.59
CA ALA A 110 -4.54 2.65 -14.78
C ALA A 110 -5.56 3.42 -15.61
N MET A 111 -6.79 2.93 -15.71
CA MET A 111 -7.89 3.69 -16.32
C MET A 111 -8.16 4.98 -15.55
N ASP A 112 -8.12 4.95 -14.22
CA ASP A 112 -8.26 6.16 -13.41
C ASP A 112 -7.09 7.12 -13.62
N ASP A 113 -5.85 6.61 -13.63
CA ASP A 113 -4.66 7.41 -13.88
C ASP A 113 -4.69 8.13 -15.25
N LEU A 114 -5.34 7.51 -16.26
CA LEU A 114 -5.46 8.05 -17.61
C LEU A 114 -6.66 9.01 -17.75
N PHE A 115 -7.82 8.64 -17.19
CA PHE A 115 -9.09 9.29 -17.50
C PHE A 115 -9.69 10.06 -16.33
N ASN A 116 -9.05 10.06 -15.13
CA ASN A 116 -9.55 10.66 -13.89
C ASN A 116 -11.02 10.27 -13.62
N LEU A 117 -11.24 8.98 -13.38
CA LEU A 117 -12.58 8.41 -13.20
C LEU A 117 -13.30 9.07 -12.03
N ARG A 118 -14.58 9.35 -12.19
CA ARG A 118 -15.42 9.81 -11.06
C ARG A 118 -15.46 8.73 -9.97
N ALA A 119 -15.47 9.15 -8.70
CA ALA A 119 -15.43 8.27 -7.53
C ALA A 119 -16.47 7.12 -7.58
N ARG A 120 -17.66 7.37 -8.12
CA ARG A 120 -18.71 6.34 -8.30
C ARG A 120 -18.28 5.18 -9.20
N TRP A 121 -17.50 5.45 -10.26
CA TRP A 121 -17.03 4.43 -11.19
C TRP A 121 -15.86 3.63 -10.59
N GLN A 122 -14.98 4.31 -9.85
CA GLN A 122 -13.94 3.63 -9.09
C GLN A 122 -14.56 2.69 -8.06
N PHE A 123 -15.54 3.17 -7.29
CA PHE A 123 -16.24 2.38 -6.28
C PHE A 123 -16.96 1.16 -6.89
N LEU A 124 -17.66 1.35 -8.01
CA LEU A 124 -18.33 0.26 -8.74
C LEU A 124 -17.32 -0.76 -9.27
N GLY A 125 -16.18 -0.30 -9.82
CA GLY A 125 -15.10 -1.18 -10.26
C GLY A 125 -14.48 -1.97 -9.10
N GLN A 126 -14.22 -1.34 -7.96
CA GLN A 126 -13.74 -2.01 -6.74
C GLN A 126 -14.74 -3.05 -6.22
N PHE A 127 -16.04 -2.71 -6.24
CA PHE A 127 -17.10 -3.65 -5.89
C PHE A 127 -17.10 -4.86 -6.85
N GLY A 128 -16.98 -4.62 -8.15
CA GLY A 128 -16.88 -5.69 -9.16
C GLY A 128 -15.66 -6.60 -8.94
N LEU A 129 -14.50 -6.02 -8.61
CA LEU A 129 -13.28 -6.77 -8.26
C LEU A 129 -13.49 -7.64 -7.02
N ALA A 130 -14.08 -7.07 -5.96
CA ALA A 130 -14.36 -7.79 -4.72
C ALA A 130 -15.41 -8.90 -4.93
N ALA A 131 -16.50 -8.62 -5.64
CA ALA A 131 -17.51 -9.62 -5.99
C ALA A 131 -16.96 -10.74 -6.88
N GLY A 132 -16.09 -10.41 -7.83
CA GLY A 132 -15.37 -11.37 -8.65
C GLY A 132 -14.46 -12.29 -7.83
N ALA A 133 -13.73 -11.74 -6.85
CA ALA A 133 -12.93 -12.55 -5.93
C ALA A 133 -13.80 -13.53 -5.11
N VAL A 134 -14.94 -13.04 -4.59
CA VAL A 134 -15.88 -13.90 -3.86
C VAL A 134 -16.50 -14.98 -4.76
N ALA A 135 -16.83 -14.64 -6.01
CA ALA A 135 -17.34 -15.63 -6.99
C ALA A 135 -16.30 -16.72 -7.31
N LEU A 136 -15.00 -16.41 -7.22
CA LEU A 136 -13.92 -17.40 -7.32
C LEU A 136 -13.69 -18.16 -6.00
N GLY A 137 -14.44 -17.83 -4.94
CA GLY A 137 -14.47 -18.51 -3.66
C GLY A 137 -13.52 -17.93 -2.60
N ILE A 138 -13.03 -16.70 -2.80
CA ILE A 138 -12.34 -15.96 -1.73
C ILE A 138 -13.37 -15.49 -0.71
N GLY A 139 -13.21 -15.88 0.54
CA GLY A 139 -14.19 -15.55 1.58
C GLY A 139 -13.62 -15.52 2.99
N ILE A 140 -14.13 -14.62 3.81
CA ILE A 140 -13.89 -14.57 5.25
C ILE A 140 -15.11 -15.23 5.92
N GLU A 141 -15.06 -16.56 6.01
CA GLU A 141 -16.17 -17.36 6.54
C GLU A 141 -16.07 -17.57 8.05
N ILE A 142 -14.85 -17.50 8.59
CA ILE A 142 -14.55 -17.84 9.97
C ILE A 142 -13.65 -16.78 10.58
N VAL A 143 -13.98 -16.33 11.79
CA VAL A 143 -13.14 -15.47 12.61
C VAL A 143 -12.99 -16.07 14.01
N ASN A 144 -11.89 -15.72 14.69
CA ASN A 144 -11.75 -16.10 16.09
C ASN A 144 -12.82 -15.38 16.94
N ASP A 145 -13.42 -16.11 17.89
CA ASP A 145 -14.33 -15.50 18.86
C ASP A 145 -13.55 -14.48 19.73
N PRO A 146 -13.92 -13.19 19.72
CA PRO A 146 -13.26 -12.20 20.55
C PRO A 146 -13.57 -12.36 22.04
N PHE A 147 -14.63 -13.07 22.41
CA PHE A 147 -15.09 -13.20 23.78
C PHE A 147 -14.82 -14.58 24.39
N GLY A 148 -14.29 -15.53 23.60
CA GLY A 148 -14.05 -16.90 24.04
C GLY A 148 -12.96 -17.63 23.25
N PRO A 149 -12.67 -18.88 23.61
CA PRO A 149 -11.67 -19.69 22.91
C PRO A 149 -12.16 -20.30 21.58
N GLY A 150 -13.37 -19.94 21.14
CA GLY A 150 -14.04 -20.52 19.98
C GLY A 150 -13.75 -19.81 18.67
N ILE A 151 -14.51 -20.20 17.66
CA ILE A 151 -14.58 -19.57 16.33
C ILE A 151 -16.02 -19.17 16.05
N ILE A 152 -16.22 -18.06 15.38
CA ILE A 152 -17.51 -17.63 14.84
C ILE A 152 -17.52 -17.98 13.35
N VAL A 153 -18.49 -18.79 12.94
CA VAL A 153 -18.75 -19.10 11.53
C VAL A 153 -19.82 -18.16 11.03
N PHE A 154 -19.51 -17.38 10.01
CA PHE A 154 -20.47 -16.45 9.45
C PHE A 154 -21.50 -17.15 8.55
N HIS A 155 -22.74 -16.69 8.60
CA HIS A 155 -23.72 -17.04 7.60
C HIS A 155 -23.24 -16.58 6.20
N PRO A 156 -23.47 -17.32 5.11
CA PRO A 156 -22.93 -17.02 3.79
C PRO A 156 -23.13 -15.56 3.33
N TRP A 157 -24.29 -14.96 3.57
CA TRP A 157 -24.55 -13.55 3.23
C TRP A 157 -23.71 -12.55 4.04
N VAL A 158 -23.43 -12.87 5.32
CA VAL A 158 -22.56 -12.08 6.18
C VAL A 158 -21.12 -12.20 5.70
N ALA A 159 -20.66 -13.42 5.42
CA ALA A 159 -19.33 -13.69 4.87
C ALA A 159 -19.13 -12.95 3.53
N PHE A 160 -20.12 -12.98 2.64
CA PHE A 160 -20.12 -12.25 1.38
C PHE A 160 -19.94 -10.73 1.61
N GLY A 161 -20.81 -10.14 2.40
CA GLY A 161 -20.76 -8.69 2.66
C GLY A 161 -19.47 -8.27 3.37
N PHE A 162 -19.02 -9.05 4.35
CA PHE A 162 -17.81 -8.77 5.10
C PHE A 162 -16.55 -8.89 4.21
N THR A 163 -16.51 -9.88 3.32
CA THR A 163 -15.40 -10.06 2.37
C THR A 163 -15.30 -8.90 1.38
N ILE A 164 -16.44 -8.47 0.80
CA ILE A 164 -16.48 -7.30 -0.07
C ILE A 164 -16.00 -6.06 0.67
N PHE A 165 -16.56 -5.82 1.87
CA PHE A 165 -16.17 -4.69 2.70
C PHE A 165 -14.68 -4.69 3.01
N TRP A 166 -14.10 -5.88 3.33
CA TRP A 166 -12.68 -6.03 3.59
C TRP A 166 -11.82 -5.67 2.38
N ILE A 167 -12.12 -6.25 1.19
CA ILE A 167 -11.33 -6.00 -0.02
C ILE A 167 -11.40 -4.52 -0.41
N MET A 168 -12.59 -3.92 -0.44
CA MET A 168 -12.77 -2.50 -0.76
C MET A 168 -12.14 -1.60 0.29
N GLY A 169 -12.27 -1.95 1.57
CA GLY A 169 -11.65 -1.23 2.68
C GLY A 169 -10.13 -1.19 2.56
N MET A 170 -9.51 -2.32 2.24
CA MET A 170 -8.06 -2.42 2.03
C MET A 170 -7.59 -1.59 0.83
N ILE A 171 -8.30 -1.66 -0.31
CA ILE A 171 -7.98 -0.84 -1.49
C ILE A 171 -8.03 0.65 -1.12
N ASN A 172 -9.10 1.09 -0.46
CA ASN A 172 -9.26 2.51 -0.12
C ASN A 172 -8.30 2.97 0.98
N SER A 173 -7.99 2.11 1.96
CA SER A 173 -7.02 2.44 3.00
C SER A 173 -5.61 2.67 2.44
N ILE A 174 -5.17 1.84 1.49
CA ILE A 174 -3.88 2.04 0.80
C ILE A 174 -3.94 3.27 -0.10
N ASN A 175 -5.06 3.51 -0.79
CA ASN A 175 -5.23 4.67 -1.67
C ASN A 175 -5.18 6.00 -0.89
N TRP A 176 -5.81 6.08 0.26
CA TRP A 176 -5.90 7.32 1.01
C TRP A 176 -4.64 7.65 1.81
N ILE A 177 -3.82 6.65 2.16
CA ILE A 177 -2.52 6.91 2.78
C ILE A 177 -1.45 7.31 1.76
N ASP A 178 -1.68 7.15 0.46
CA ASP A 178 -0.73 7.48 -0.63
C ASP A 178 -0.62 9.00 -0.88
N GLY A 179 -0.55 9.78 0.19
CA GLY A 179 -0.44 11.25 0.11
C GLY A 179 0.99 11.77 0.25
N LEU A 180 1.98 10.95 0.61
CA LEU A 180 3.39 11.31 0.74
C LEU A 180 4.29 10.32 0.00
N ASP A 181 5.41 10.85 -0.53
CA ASP A 181 6.42 10.07 -1.26
C ASP A 181 6.88 8.84 -0.47
N GLY A 182 6.64 7.67 -1.01
CA GLY A 182 7.04 6.38 -0.43
C GLY A 182 6.12 5.85 0.68
N LEU A 183 5.18 6.64 1.19
CA LEU A 183 4.42 6.27 2.39
C LEU A 183 3.63 4.97 2.20
N SER A 184 2.77 4.90 1.19
CA SER A 184 1.97 3.70 0.89
C SER A 184 2.83 2.48 0.58
N SER A 185 3.90 2.69 -0.21
CA SER A 185 4.82 1.63 -0.60
C SER A 185 5.52 1.00 0.60
N GLY A 186 6.04 1.80 1.53
CA GLY A 186 6.75 1.28 2.70
C GLY A 186 5.82 0.63 3.73
N VAL A 187 4.64 1.18 3.96
CA VAL A 187 3.62 0.53 4.81
C VAL A 187 3.21 -0.82 4.22
N ALA A 188 3.03 -0.89 2.90
CA ALA A 188 2.70 -2.14 2.21
C ALA A 188 3.85 -3.17 2.26
N ILE A 189 5.13 -2.73 2.23
CA ILE A 189 6.28 -3.62 2.45
C ILE A 189 6.21 -4.23 3.85
N ILE A 190 6.02 -3.41 4.88
CA ILE A 190 5.92 -3.88 6.27
C ILE A 190 4.77 -4.89 6.40
N ALA A 191 3.61 -4.60 5.83
CA ALA A 191 2.46 -5.51 5.83
C ALA A 191 2.76 -6.82 5.10
N SER A 192 3.35 -6.75 3.90
CA SER A 192 3.70 -7.93 3.09
C SER A 192 4.70 -8.83 3.81
N VAL A 193 5.76 -8.26 4.38
CA VAL A 193 6.76 -9.02 5.15
C VAL A 193 6.11 -9.68 6.36
N THR A 194 5.26 -8.95 7.10
CA THR A 194 4.59 -9.48 8.29
C THR A 194 3.63 -10.63 7.95
N LEU A 195 2.81 -10.47 6.89
CA LEU A 195 1.95 -11.54 6.39
C LEU A 195 2.77 -12.75 5.92
N GLY A 196 3.90 -12.52 5.30
CA GLY A 196 4.84 -13.58 4.91
C GLY A 196 5.39 -14.33 6.12
N LEU A 197 5.88 -13.62 7.14
CA LEU A 197 6.42 -14.22 8.36
C LEU A 197 5.35 -15.03 9.13
N ILE A 198 4.14 -14.47 9.30
CA ILE A 198 3.06 -15.21 9.98
C ILE A 198 2.64 -16.45 9.18
N SER A 199 2.74 -16.41 7.85
CA SER A 199 2.47 -17.55 6.98
C SER A 199 3.45 -18.70 7.18
N LEU A 200 4.68 -18.40 7.61
CA LEU A 200 5.72 -19.37 7.97
C LEU A 200 5.62 -19.86 9.42
N SER A 201 4.66 -19.37 10.22
CA SER A 201 4.48 -19.85 11.57
C SER A 201 3.85 -21.24 11.59
N THR A 202 4.12 -22.03 12.64
CA THR A 202 3.51 -23.36 12.84
C THR A 202 1.99 -23.32 12.93
N ARG A 203 1.42 -22.18 13.28
CA ARG A 203 -0.04 -21.98 13.40
C ARG A 203 -0.72 -21.87 12.03
N VAL A 204 -0.08 -21.22 11.07
CA VAL A 204 -0.64 -20.94 9.75
C VAL A 204 -0.17 -21.97 8.73
N ASN A 205 1.12 -22.30 8.75
CA ASN A 205 1.77 -23.31 7.91
C ASN A 205 1.40 -23.21 6.41
N GLN A 206 1.61 -22.03 5.85
CA GLN A 206 1.32 -21.73 4.43
C GLN A 206 2.55 -21.15 3.73
N PRO A 207 3.59 -21.93 3.49
CA PRO A 207 4.86 -21.43 2.94
C PRO A 207 4.71 -20.85 1.52
N LEU A 208 3.78 -21.36 0.71
CA LEU A 208 3.53 -20.78 -0.63
C LEU A 208 2.95 -19.37 -0.54
N ILE A 209 2.03 -19.12 0.39
CA ILE A 209 1.51 -17.75 0.61
C ILE A 209 2.62 -16.84 1.13
N ALA A 210 3.52 -17.35 1.97
CA ALA A 210 4.69 -16.58 2.38
C ALA A 210 5.54 -16.14 1.17
N VAL A 211 5.81 -17.05 0.22
CA VAL A 211 6.52 -16.71 -1.02
C VAL A 211 5.82 -15.57 -1.76
N LEU A 212 4.51 -15.65 -1.96
CA LEU A 212 3.74 -14.60 -2.65
C LEU A 212 3.78 -13.26 -1.91
N CYS A 213 3.74 -13.27 -0.57
CA CYS A 213 3.94 -12.08 0.24
C CYS A 213 5.35 -11.47 0.04
N PHE A 214 6.39 -12.31 -0.02
CA PHE A 214 7.76 -11.82 -0.25
C PHE A 214 8.01 -11.38 -1.69
N VAL A 215 7.30 -11.93 -2.68
CA VAL A 215 7.28 -11.38 -4.06
C VAL A 215 6.72 -9.95 -4.05
N LEU A 216 5.59 -9.72 -3.35
CA LEU A 216 5.01 -8.39 -3.24
C LEU A 216 5.96 -7.42 -2.52
N ALA A 217 6.53 -7.83 -1.40
CA ALA A 217 7.51 -7.04 -0.67
C ALA A 217 8.70 -6.67 -1.55
N GLY A 218 9.23 -7.63 -2.32
CA GLY A 218 10.34 -7.39 -3.26
C GLY A 218 9.97 -6.40 -4.36
N ALA A 219 8.83 -6.57 -5.00
CA ALA A 219 8.37 -5.66 -6.05
C ALA A 219 8.22 -4.22 -5.52
N LEU A 220 7.68 -4.06 -4.31
CA LEU A 220 7.57 -2.76 -3.65
C LEU A 220 8.92 -2.18 -3.24
N LEU A 221 9.87 -3.01 -2.75
CA LEU A 221 11.23 -2.56 -2.41
C LEU A 221 11.97 -2.00 -3.62
N GLY A 222 11.90 -2.68 -4.77
CA GLY A 222 12.49 -2.20 -6.01
C GLY A 222 11.89 -0.87 -6.49
N PHE A 223 10.58 -0.72 -6.34
CA PHE A 223 9.84 0.51 -6.66
C PHE A 223 10.17 1.64 -5.69
N LEU A 224 10.26 1.36 -4.37
CA LEU A 224 10.47 2.35 -3.32
C LEU A 224 11.74 3.19 -3.57
N ARG A 225 12.78 2.65 -4.22
CA ARG A 225 13.99 3.41 -4.60
C ARG A 225 13.67 4.63 -5.46
N TRP A 226 12.60 4.57 -6.27
CA TRP A 226 12.18 5.62 -7.17
C TRP A 226 11.03 6.47 -6.61
N ASN A 227 10.29 5.90 -5.65
CA ASN A 227 9.11 6.52 -5.05
C ASN A 227 9.41 7.21 -3.70
N PHE A 228 10.55 6.89 -3.04
CA PHE A 228 10.95 7.55 -1.78
C PHE A 228 11.35 9.00 -2.03
N TYR A 229 11.12 9.84 -1.01
CA TYR A 229 11.33 11.29 -1.08
C TYR A 229 12.78 11.69 -1.40
N PRO A 230 13.01 12.57 -2.37
CA PRO A 230 12.05 13.15 -3.32
C PRO A 230 11.67 12.13 -4.42
N ALA A 231 10.37 11.91 -4.62
CA ALA A 231 9.88 10.90 -5.55
C ALA A 231 10.16 11.30 -7.00
N ARG A 232 10.59 10.31 -7.79
CA ARG A 232 10.80 10.43 -9.25
C ARG A 232 9.60 9.90 -10.05
N ILE A 233 8.73 9.14 -9.39
CA ILE A 233 7.47 8.61 -9.93
C ILE A 233 6.56 8.21 -8.75
N PHE A 234 5.27 8.51 -8.86
CA PHE A 234 4.25 8.08 -7.92
C PHE A 234 3.67 6.72 -8.26
N ALA A 235 3.19 5.99 -7.25
CA ALA A 235 2.52 4.72 -7.45
C ALA A 235 1.30 4.87 -8.39
N GLY A 236 0.55 5.93 -8.21
CA GLY A 236 -0.69 6.19 -8.92
C GLY A 236 -1.82 5.26 -8.46
N THR A 237 -3.02 5.50 -8.96
CA THR A 237 -4.19 4.68 -8.63
C THR A 237 -3.99 3.23 -9.10
N SER A 238 -3.25 3.01 -10.19
CA SER A 238 -2.86 1.67 -10.66
C SER A 238 -2.07 0.88 -9.62
N GLY A 239 -1.15 1.54 -8.90
CA GLY A 239 -0.35 0.91 -7.87
C GLY A 239 -1.13 0.63 -6.60
N VAL A 240 -1.83 1.64 -6.08
CA VAL A 240 -2.52 1.51 -4.78
C VAL A 240 -3.70 0.56 -4.84
N GLN A 241 -4.43 0.49 -5.97
CA GLN A 241 -5.50 -0.49 -6.14
C GLN A 241 -4.96 -1.91 -6.23
N PHE A 242 -3.87 -2.12 -6.99
CA PHE A 242 -3.18 -3.40 -7.06
C PHE A 242 -2.71 -3.87 -5.67
N VAL A 243 -1.98 -3.01 -4.96
CA VAL A 243 -1.39 -3.33 -3.65
C VAL A 243 -2.49 -3.61 -2.62
N GLY A 244 -3.50 -2.73 -2.53
CA GLY A 244 -4.62 -2.90 -1.60
C GLY A 244 -5.40 -4.20 -1.85
N TYR A 245 -5.72 -4.49 -3.11
CA TYR A 245 -6.37 -5.75 -3.50
C TYR A 245 -5.50 -6.96 -3.14
N THR A 246 -4.24 -6.96 -3.55
CA THR A 246 -3.32 -8.08 -3.34
C THR A 246 -3.10 -8.36 -1.85
N LEU A 247 -2.91 -7.32 -1.02
CA LEU A 247 -2.81 -7.47 0.43
C LEU A 247 -4.11 -8.01 1.05
N ALA A 248 -5.27 -7.55 0.56
CA ALA A 248 -6.57 -8.06 1.02
C ALA A 248 -6.69 -9.57 0.74
N ILE A 249 -6.41 -10.02 -0.49
CA ILE A 249 -6.49 -11.44 -0.85
C ILE A 249 -5.47 -12.26 -0.06
N LEU A 250 -4.20 -11.83 0.01
CA LEU A 250 -3.16 -12.53 0.77
C LEU A 250 -3.49 -12.65 2.26
N SER A 251 -4.22 -11.69 2.83
CA SER A 251 -4.68 -11.73 4.22
C SER A 251 -5.85 -12.71 4.43
N ILE A 252 -6.69 -12.91 3.41
CA ILE A 252 -7.82 -13.88 3.46
C ILE A 252 -7.33 -15.29 3.27
N LEU A 253 -6.35 -15.54 2.39
CA LEU A 253 -5.82 -16.87 2.08
C LEU A 253 -5.13 -17.56 3.27
N GLY A 254 -5.63 -17.37 4.47
CA GLY A 254 -5.18 -18.01 5.69
C GLY A 254 -5.92 -17.46 6.90
N THR A 255 -6.66 -18.29 7.57
CA THR A 255 -7.67 -17.96 8.61
C THR A 255 -7.22 -17.02 9.73
N ALA A 256 -5.94 -16.94 10.05
CA ALA A 256 -5.42 -16.07 11.13
C ALA A 256 -4.90 -14.71 10.66
N LYS A 257 -4.90 -14.43 9.35
CA LYS A 257 -4.14 -13.30 8.80
C LYS A 257 -4.94 -12.00 8.68
N VAL A 258 -6.27 -12.05 8.64
CA VAL A 258 -7.12 -10.86 8.58
C VAL A 258 -6.88 -9.97 9.82
N ALA A 259 -6.84 -10.57 11.02
CA ALA A 259 -6.54 -9.83 12.25
C ALA A 259 -5.11 -9.25 12.27
N VAL A 260 -4.14 -9.97 11.68
CA VAL A 260 -2.76 -9.48 11.53
C VAL A 260 -2.73 -8.28 10.57
N ALA A 261 -3.39 -8.40 9.41
CA ALA A 261 -3.46 -7.31 8.44
C ALA A 261 -4.18 -6.08 9.04
N LEU A 262 -5.27 -6.31 9.78
CA LEU A 262 -6.00 -5.25 10.49
C LEU A 262 -5.09 -4.49 11.46
N LEU A 263 -4.23 -5.18 12.20
CA LEU A 263 -3.32 -4.54 13.15
C LEU A 263 -2.16 -3.84 12.45
N VAL A 264 -1.48 -4.49 11.51
CA VAL A 264 -0.30 -3.93 10.81
C VAL A 264 -0.68 -2.73 9.95
N LEU A 265 -1.83 -2.80 9.28
CA LEU A 265 -2.40 -1.68 8.51
C LEU A 265 -3.34 -0.81 9.36
N GLY A 266 -3.20 -0.89 10.69
CA GLY A 266 -4.03 -0.12 11.62
C GLY A 266 -4.00 1.38 11.34
N VAL A 267 -2.82 1.95 11.06
CA VAL A 267 -2.70 3.38 10.75
C VAL A 267 -3.55 3.78 9.53
N PRO A 268 -3.38 3.18 8.32
CA PRO A 268 -4.22 3.53 7.18
C PRO A 268 -5.70 3.21 7.37
N ILE A 269 -6.05 2.12 8.05
CA ILE A 269 -7.44 1.74 8.29
C ILE A 269 -8.12 2.73 9.25
N ILE A 270 -7.43 3.10 10.33
CA ILE A 270 -7.93 4.04 11.34
C ILE A 270 -8.09 5.43 10.72
N ASP A 271 -7.10 5.90 9.96
CA ASP A 271 -7.16 7.18 9.26
C ASP A 271 -8.36 7.25 8.31
N THR A 272 -8.52 6.22 7.47
CA THR A 272 -9.66 6.06 6.56
C THR A 272 -10.99 6.10 7.32
N PHE A 273 -11.13 5.35 8.40
CA PHE A 273 -12.37 5.29 9.19
C PHE A 273 -12.72 6.66 9.78
N TRP A 274 -11.75 7.32 10.43
CA TRP A 274 -12.00 8.61 11.08
C TRP A 274 -12.38 9.69 10.08
N ILE A 275 -11.80 9.71 8.90
CA ILE A 275 -12.18 10.65 7.83
C ILE A 275 -13.61 10.40 7.37
N ILE A 276 -14.00 9.14 7.16
CA ILE A 276 -15.39 8.81 6.80
C ILE A 276 -16.35 9.28 7.90
N VAL A 277 -16.09 8.93 9.17
CA VAL A 277 -16.93 9.33 10.30
C VAL A 277 -17.06 10.85 10.39
N ARG A 278 -15.94 11.57 10.24
CA ARG A 278 -15.94 13.03 10.27
C ARG A 278 -16.76 13.65 9.13
N ARG A 279 -16.57 13.19 7.90
CA ARG A 279 -17.34 13.67 6.74
C ARG A 279 -18.84 13.44 6.93
N LEU A 280 -19.24 12.26 7.38
CA LEU A 280 -20.63 11.94 7.69
C LEU A 280 -21.19 12.82 8.81
N SER A 281 -20.42 13.07 9.88
CA SER A 281 -20.84 13.96 10.97
C SER A 281 -21.05 15.41 10.52
N GLN A 282 -20.30 15.84 9.50
CA GLN A 282 -20.44 17.14 8.85
C GLN A 282 -21.50 17.16 7.73
N ARG A 283 -22.24 16.05 7.54
CA ARG A 283 -23.20 15.86 6.44
C ARG A 283 -22.58 16.02 5.05
N ARG A 284 -21.27 15.74 4.92
CA ARG A 284 -20.54 15.73 3.65
C ARG A 284 -20.46 14.33 3.09
N SER A 285 -20.28 14.20 1.78
CA SER A 285 -20.07 12.90 1.13
C SER A 285 -18.73 12.28 1.60
N PRO A 286 -18.69 10.96 1.88
CA PRO A 286 -17.44 10.26 2.18
C PRO A 286 -16.36 10.40 1.09
N PHE A 287 -16.76 10.71 -0.14
CA PHE A 287 -15.89 10.86 -1.31
C PHE A 287 -15.39 12.29 -1.54
N THR A 288 -15.74 13.24 -0.68
CA THR A 288 -15.22 14.61 -0.77
C THR A 288 -13.73 14.63 -0.44
N PRO A 289 -12.85 15.20 -1.28
CA PRO A 289 -11.43 15.35 -0.94
C PRO A 289 -11.24 16.23 0.31
N ASP A 290 -10.23 15.88 1.13
CA ASP A 290 -9.94 16.66 2.34
C ASP A 290 -8.44 16.56 2.69
N ARG A 291 -7.89 17.51 3.47
CA ARG A 291 -6.50 17.57 3.92
C ARG A 291 -6.31 17.09 5.37
N GLN A 292 -7.27 16.37 5.92
CA GLN A 292 -7.30 16.01 7.34
C GLN A 292 -6.71 14.62 7.66
N HIS A 293 -6.05 14.01 6.68
CA HIS A 293 -5.32 12.75 6.88
C HIS A 293 -4.18 12.91 7.91
N ILE A 294 -3.88 11.83 8.62
CA ILE A 294 -2.85 11.82 9.67
C ILE A 294 -1.50 12.37 9.17
N HIS A 295 -1.13 12.07 7.95
CA HIS A 295 0.14 12.53 7.39
C HIS A 295 0.16 14.05 7.15
N HIS A 296 -0.94 14.67 6.76
CA HIS A 296 -1.03 16.14 6.65
C HIS A 296 -0.93 16.81 8.02
N ARG A 297 -1.62 16.25 9.04
CA ARG A 297 -1.54 16.77 10.40
C ARG A 297 -0.14 16.72 10.99
N LEU A 298 0.61 15.65 10.70
CA LEU A 298 2.00 15.54 11.14
C LEU A 298 2.90 16.60 10.48
N LEU A 299 2.67 16.89 9.19
CA LEU A 299 3.34 18.00 8.50
C LEU A 299 2.97 19.37 9.12
N ASP A 300 1.69 19.59 9.42
CA ASP A 300 1.19 20.82 10.05
C ASP A 300 1.77 21.02 11.47
N LEU A 301 2.14 19.94 12.17
CA LEU A 301 2.87 19.97 13.43
C LEU A 301 4.37 20.28 13.27
N GLY A 302 4.84 20.52 12.03
CA GLY A 302 6.21 20.92 11.73
C GLY A 302 7.18 19.77 11.45
N LEU A 303 6.71 18.52 11.34
CA LEU A 303 7.57 17.43 10.91
C LEU A 303 7.90 17.58 9.42
N SER A 304 9.15 17.28 9.05
CA SER A 304 9.51 17.20 7.64
C SER A 304 8.87 15.98 6.97
N HIS A 305 8.76 16.01 5.64
CA HIS A 305 8.24 14.89 4.84
C HIS A 305 8.86 13.53 5.23
N ARG A 306 10.20 13.47 5.30
CA ARG A 306 10.92 12.24 5.69
C ARG A 306 10.60 11.79 7.11
N GLN A 307 10.54 12.73 8.07
CA GLN A 307 10.23 12.41 9.47
C GLN A 307 8.82 11.85 9.60
N THR A 308 7.85 12.44 8.92
CA THR A 308 6.46 11.96 8.90
C THR A 308 6.37 10.53 8.38
N VAL A 309 6.99 10.25 7.23
CA VAL A 309 7.00 8.90 6.62
C VAL A 309 7.67 7.89 7.54
N LEU A 310 8.87 8.21 8.06
CA LEU A 310 9.61 7.31 8.95
C LEU A 310 8.90 7.07 10.29
N LEU A 311 8.22 8.08 10.83
CA LEU A 311 7.40 7.93 12.04
C LEU A 311 6.25 6.94 11.81
N ILE A 312 5.52 7.09 10.70
CA ILE A 312 4.43 6.16 10.35
C ILE A 312 4.97 4.74 10.10
N TYR A 313 6.11 4.59 9.42
CA TYR A 313 6.77 3.29 9.26
C TYR A 313 7.13 2.68 10.63
N GLY A 314 7.66 3.49 11.56
CA GLY A 314 7.98 3.05 12.92
C GLY A 314 6.77 2.52 13.66
N VAL A 315 5.64 3.23 13.59
CA VAL A 315 4.37 2.79 14.20
C VAL A 315 3.88 1.49 13.54
N CYS A 316 3.84 1.42 12.21
CA CYS A 316 3.43 0.20 11.50
C CYS A 316 4.37 -0.98 11.82
N ALA A 317 5.68 -0.76 11.89
CA ALA A 317 6.64 -1.81 12.26
C ALA A 317 6.45 -2.29 13.71
N ALA A 318 6.18 -1.38 14.65
CA ALA A 318 5.87 -1.75 16.03
C ALA A 318 4.59 -2.60 16.12
N LEU A 319 3.52 -2.21 15.40
CA LEU A 319 2.29 -3.00 15.30
C LEU A 319 2.53 -4.35 14.62
N ALA A 320 3.42 -4.39 13.62
CA ALA A 320 3.84 -5.63 12.95
C ALA A 320 4.54 -6.59 13.92
N VAL A 321 5.52 -6.11 14.68
CA VAL A 321 6.21 -6.92 15.71
C VAL A 321 5.20 -7.42 16.75
N LEU A 322 4.30 -6.55 17.20
CA LEU A 322 3.27 -6.91 18.16
C LEU A 322 2.34 -8.00 17.60
N SER A 323 1.97 -7.92 16.31
CA SER A 323 1.13 -8.92 15.64
C SER A 323 1.79 -10.29 15.51
N LEU A 324 3.12 -10.35 15.46
CA LEU A 324 3.86 -11.62 15.45
C LEU A 324 3.91 -12.30 16.81
N VAL A 325 3.76 -11.54 17.91
CA VAL A 325 3.78 -12.05 19.28
C VAL A 325 2.39 -12.42 19.75
N LEU A 326 1.42 -11.55 19.49
CA LEU A 326 0.02 -11.72 19.93
C LEU A 326 -0.71 -12.82 19.12
N THR A 327 -1.80 -13.33 19.70
CA THR A 327 -2.57 -14.42 19.08
C THR A 327 -4.05 -14.36 19.47
N GLY A 328 -4.91 -14.89 18.59
CA GLY A 328 -6.35 -14.97 18.88
C GLY A 328 -6.99 -13.60 19.10
N ALA A 329 -7.84 -13.52 20.11
CA ALA A 329 -8.59 -12.31 20.45
C ALA A 329 -7.69 -11.12 20.87
N SER A 330 -6.47 -11.37 21.36
CA SER A 330 -5.55 -10.30 21.77
C SER A 330 -5.13 -9.38 20.61
N LEU A 331 -5.10 -9.89 19.37
CA LEU A 331 -4.88 -9.06 18.17
C LEU A 331 -6.00 -8.03 17.99
N LEU A 332 -7.25 -8.49 18.11
CA LEU A 332 -8.41 -7.60 17.99
C LEU A 332 -8.45 -6.58 19.12
N TYR A 333 -8.23 -7.01 20.37
CA TYR A 333 -8.19 -6.08 21.50
C TYR A 333 -7.11 -5.04 21.38
N THR A 334 -5.92 -5.44 20.93
CA THR A 334 -4.83 -4.49 20.66
C THR A 334 -5.22 -3.51 19.55
N PHE A 335 -5.81 -3.99 18.47
CA PHE A 335 -6.33 -3.10 17.42
C PHE A 335 -7.36 -2.12 17.97
N LEU A 336 -8.31 -2.57 18.78
CA LEU A 336 -9.32 -1.69 19.40
C LEU A 336 -8.70 -0.65 20.32
N VAL A 337 -7.71 -1.03 21.14
CA VAL A 337 -6.98 -0.09 21.99
C VAL A 337 -6.27 0.97 21.15
N VAL A 338 -5.54 0.55 20.11
CA VAL A 338 -4.85 1.48 19.19
C VAL A 338 -5.86 2.36 18.46
N PHE A 339 -6.98 1.79 18.01
CA PHE A 339 -8.07 2.50 17.35
C PHE A 339 -8.66 3.60 18.24
N ILE A 340 -8.98 3.27 19.50
CA ILE A 340 -9.52 4.22 20.48
C ILE A 340 -8.47 5.30 20.81
N ALA A 341 -7.23 4.91 21.08
CA ALA A 341 -6.16 5.85 21.39
C ALA A 341 -5.90 6.83 20.24
N ALA A 342 -5.79 6.31 19.01
CA ALA A 342 -5.63 7.14 17.82
C ALA A 342 -6.86 8.04 17.61
N GLY A 343 -8.07 7.52 17.82
CA GLY A 343 -9.31 8.27 17.74
C GLY A 343 -9.34 9.44 18.73
N LEU A 344 -8.92 9.22 19.97
CA LEU A 344 -8.82 10.29 20.96
C LEU A 344 -7.81 11.36 20.54
N VAL A 345 -6.64 10.96 20.06
CA VAL A 345 -5.61 11.90 19.56
C VAL A 345 -6.10 12.69 18.34
N LEU A 346 -6.82 12.04 17.44
CA LEU A 346 -7.35 12.68 16.23
C LEU A 346 -8.60 13.54 16.50
N PHE A 347 -9.38 13.20 17.53
CA PHE A 347 -10.65 13.88 17.86
C PHE A 347 -10.46 15.13 18.73
N VAL A 348 -9.56 15.09 19.71
CA VAL A 348 -9.36 16.19 20.67
C VAL A 348 -8.93 17.51 20.00
N PRO A 349 -8.00 17.54 19.04
CA PRO A 349 -7.62 18.76 18.35
C PRO A 349 -8.69 19.33 17.42
N THR A 350 -9.62 18.48 16.94
CA THR A 350 -10.66 18.88 15.97
C THR A 350 -11.92 19.43 16.63
N ARG A 351 -12.00 19.39 17.96
CA ARG A 351 -13.18 19.91 18.68
C ARG A 351 -13.39 21.42 18.49
N GLY A 352 -12.34 22.16 18.11
CA GLY A 352 -12.39 23.58 17.74
C GLY A 352 -12.82 23.83 16.29
N ASP A 353 -12.68 22.83 15.40
CA ASP A 353 -12.99 22.93 13.96
C ASP A 353 -14.37 22.38 13.58
N PHE A 354 -15.09 21.76 14.52
CA PHE A 354 -16.47 21.33 14.29
C PHE A 354 -17.37 22.56 14.19
N GLY A 355 -17.51 23.12 13.00
CA GLY A 355 -18.43 24.22 12.73
C GLY A 355 -17.86 25.43 11.98
N ARG A 356 -16.57 25.47 11.70
CA ARG A 356 -16.06 26.42 10.71
C ARG A 356 -16.13 25.75 9.34
N PRO A 357 -16.97 26.22 8.42
CA PRO A 357 -16.77 25.90 7.00
C PRO A 357 -15.39 26.44 6.66
N ASP A 358 -14.52 25.58 6.09
CA ASP A 358 -13.25 26.05 5.56
C ASP A 358 -13.57 27.00 4.40
N GLU A 359 -13.62 28.32 4.68
CA GLU A 359 -13.79 29.37 3.67
C GLU A 359 -12.75 29.24 2.55
N LEU A 360 -11.59 28.64 2.86
CA LEU A 360 -10.56 28.29 1.91
C LEU A 360 -10.92 27.12 0.96
N GLU A 361 -11.90 26.27 1.31
CA GLU A 361 -12.37 25.19 0.41
C GLU A 361 -13.43 25.71 -0.59
N ALA A 362 -14.14 26.76 -0.27
CA ALA A 362 -15.13 27.37 -1.18
C ALA A 362 -14.45 28.13 -2.32
N GLU A 363 -13.31 28.78 -2.07
CA GLU A 363 -12.51 29.48 -3.10
C GLU A 363 -11.68 28.50 -3.97
N ALA A 364 -11.43 27.27 -3.53
CA ALA A 364 -10.60 26.31 -4.25
C ALA A 364 -11.39 25.42 -5.25
N TYR A 365 -12.70 25.53 -5.33
CA TYR A 365 -13.52 24.82 -6.31
C TYR A 365 -13.82 25.73 -7.52
N GLU A 366 -12.79 26.28 -8.14
CA GLU A 366 -12.90 26.63 -9.56
C GLU A 366 -12.70 25.35 -10.38
N PRO A 367 -13.67 24.97 -11.24
CA PRO A 367 -13.44 23.88 -12.19
C PRO A 367 -12.22 24.25 -13.03
N GLU A 368 -11.23 23.35 -13.11
CA GLU A 368 -10.05 23.55 -13.97
C GLU A 368 -10.53 24.05 -15.33
N PRO A 369 -10.03 25.19 -15.85
CA PRO A 369 -10.34 25.59 -17.19
C PRO A 369 -9.92 24.49 -18.16
N ALA A 370 -10.82 24.18 -19.09
CA ALA A 370 -10.58 23.18 -20.13
C ALA A 370 -9.18 23.45 -20.74
N ALA A 371 -8.38 22.39 -20.82
CA ALA A 371 -6.97 22.37 -21.15
C ALA A 371 -6.57 23.43 -22.21
N GLU A 372 -6.12 24.59 -21.76
CA GLU A 372 -5.35 25.48 -22.64
C GLU A 372 -4.05 24.79 -23.02
N ALA A 373 -3.73 24.88 -24.29
CA ALA A 373 -2.63 24.19 -24.92
C ALA A 373 -1.31 24.46 -24.17
N TYR A 374 -0.77 23.39 -23.55
CA TYR A 374 0.52 23.40 -22.91
C TYR A 374 1.60 23.55 -24.00
N GLU A 375 2.36 24.65 -23.96
CA GLU A 375 3.59 24.77 -24.74
C GLU A 375 4.56 23.66 -24.32
N PRO A 376 5.14 22.92 -25.27
CA PRO A 376 6.08 21.85 -24.92
C PRO A 376 7.31 22.46 -24.25
N VAL A 377 7.67 21.95 -23.07
CA VAL A 377 8.95 22.25 -22.44
C VAL A 377 10.04 21.79 -23.42
N PRO A 378 11.01 22.64 -23.80
CA PRO A 378 12.10 22.24 -24.66
C PRO A 378 12.84 21.02 -24.09
N GLU A 379 13.14 20.03 -24.93
CA GLU A 379 13.84 18.79 -24.52
C GLU A 379 15.23 19.02 -23.86
N ALA A 380 15.75 20.24 -23.92
CA ALA A 380 17.07 20.62 -23.44
C ALA A 380 17.18 20.91 -21.92
N GLU A 381 16.06 21.07 -21.19
CA GLU A 381 16.11 21.29 -19.71
C GLU A 381 15.89 20.01 -18.89
N ALA A 382 16.04 18.84 -19.48
CA ALA A 382 16.08 17.58 -18.77
C ALA A 382 17.40 17.43 -18.00
N TYR A 383 17.40 17.97 -16.77
CA TYR A 383 18.31 17.57 -15.71
C TYR A 383 19.81 17.46 -16.09
N GLU A 384 20.52 18.57 -16.09
CA GLU A 384 21.94 18.54 -15.82
C GLU A 384 22.12 18.13 -14.34
N PRO A 385 22.89 17.07 -14.02
CA PRO A 385 23.24 16.78 -12.65
C PRO A 385 23.99 17.99 -12.09
N GLU A 386 23.62 18.47 -10.89
CA GLU A 386 24.44 19.46 -10.19
C GLU A 386 25.88 18.92 -10.16
N PRO A 387 26.89 19.77 -10.53
CA PRO A 387 28.27 19.34 -10.46
C PRO A 387 28.58 18.87 -9.03
N GLU A 388 29.17 17.70 -8.93
CA GLU A 388 29.71 17.21 -7.65
C GLU A 388 30.54 18.35 -7.04
N ALA A 389 30.20 18.74 -5.81
CA ALA A 389 30.96 19.75 -5.10
C ALA A 389 32.44 19.33 -5.10
N GLU A 390 33.29 20.12 -5.76
CA GLU A 390 34.73 19.92 -5.76
C GLU A 390 35.20 19.75 -4.32
N ALA A 391 35.91 18.66 -4.07
CA ALA A 391 36.55 18.44 -2.78
C ALA A 391 37.50 19.63 -2.50
N PRO A 392 37.49 20.20 -1.27
CA PRO A 392 38.38 21.30 -0.94
C PRO A 392 39.82 20.91 -1.21
N ALA A 393 40.55 21.79 -1.91
CA ALA A 393 41.94 21.61 -2.21
C ALA A 393 42.77 21.40 -0.91
N PRO A 394 43.77 20.52 -0.92
CA PRO A 394 44.61 20.31 0.26
C PRO A 394 45.38 21.58 0.63
N GLU A 395 45.30 21.98 1.91
CA GLU A 395 46.05 23.09 2.48
C GLU A 395 47.56 22.94 2.19
N PRO A 396 48.25 24.02 1.79
CA PRO A 396 49.70 23.98 1.58
C PRO A 396 50.43 23.73 2.90
N ALA A 397 51.32 22.77 2.87
CA ALA A 397 52.16 22.37 4.00
C ALA A 397 52.92 23.61 4.55
N ALA A 398 52.75 23.87 5.83
CA ALA A 398 53.48 24.90 6.55
C ALA A 398 54.99 24.58 6.50
N SER A 399 55.75 25.52 5.93
CA SER A 399 57.21 25.50 5.96
C SER A 399 57.71 25.68 7.39
N GLN A 400 58.43 24.72 7.94
CA GLN A 400 59.17 24.87 9.19
C GLN A 400 60.39 25.83 8.98
N PRO A 401 60.62 26.78 9.88
CA PRO A 401 61.85 27.58 9.84
C PRO A 401 63.03 26.80 10.41
N SER A 402 64.18 26.95 9.76
CA SER A 402 65.54 26.47 10.14
C SER A 402 66.03 27.01 11.48
#